data_cd5a211adbb5a0d0c30a6eff03cb2666
#
_entry.id   cd5a211adbb5a0d0c30a6eff03cb2666
#
_cell.length_a   1.000
_cell.length_b   1.000
_cell.length_c   1.000
_cell.angle_alpha   90.00
_cell.angle_beta   90.00
_cell.angle_gamma   90.00
#
_symmetry.space_group_name_H-M   'P 1'
#
loop_
_entity.id
_entity.type
_entity.pdbx_description
1 polymer ?
#
loop_
_entity_poly.entity_id
_entity_poly.type
_entity_poly.pdbx_seq_one_letter_code
_entity_poly.pdbx_strand_id
1 'polypeptide(L)'
;MPTRCDLRLVEAKVGASGTRPSAERAPSPDRLGCVGDGSTVQNGEVVTRAGSGGPRFNRRALLKAATFPCLAACAGAVVGGRDAVSILASPLATDDSQFVKEARFYEKQAYRKIKCKLCPRGCAIDDRERGYCGVRENRGGSYYTLVHSRVVTAHIDPIEKKPFFHFLPGSVAFSLATAGCNVNCKMCQNWDISQVRPEQVRSTFAPPQKVAELAVEYKCPTIAYTYSEPVVFYEYVADSAEAGHALGVKSVVVSGGYVQQEPLEKLCRQVDAIKIDLKGYSEKFYKEVVNGELKPVLDGLVTIRKHGVWNEIVYLVIPTLNDGDPEFKGLAKWVKSELGPDVPVHFTRFHPEYLLKNLPPTPVETLERAKAIADAEGLHYVYVGNVPGHPAENTYCPKCRKIVVERAGYTVGTLHIHNNKCQYCQQPIPGVWRA
;
A
#
# COMPACT_ATOMS: atom_id res chain seq x y z
N MET A 1 -32.44 52.02 -11.73
CA MET A 1 -33.07 52.20 -13.06
C MET A 1 -32.29 51.42 -14.07
N PRO A 2 -32.96 50.73 -14.93
CA PRO A 2 -32.53 49.43 -15.45
C PRO A 2 -32.14 49.48 -16.92
N THR A 3 -31.48 48.45 -17.42
CA THR A 3 -31.72 47.98 -18.80
C THR A 3 -31.56 46.46 -18.90
N ARG A 4 -32.68 45.85 -19.26
CA ARG A 4 -32.85 44.53 -19.81
C ARG A 4 -32.36 44.45 -21.25
N CYS A 5 -31.93 43.28 -21.68
CA CYS A 5 -32.10 42.69 -23.01
C CYS A 5 -31.61 41.25 -22.91
N ASP A 6 -32.26 40.30 -23.29
CA ASP A 6 -33.33 39.71 -24.07
C ASP A 6 -32.84 38.34 -24.58
N LEU A 7 -33.66 37.35 -24.28
CA LEU A 7 -33.59 35.96 -24.75
C LEU A 7 -33.82 35.90 -26.28
N ARG A 8 -33.07 35.01 -26.99
CA ARG A 8 -33.58 34.38 -28.22
C ARG A 8 -33.27 32.90 -28.24
N LEU A 9 -34.35 32.14 -28.13
CA LEU A 9 -34.50 30.75 -28.54
C LEU A 9 -34.29 30.61 -30.06
N VAL A 10 -33.58 29.54 -30.47
CA VAL A 10 -33.67 29.02 -31.84
C VAL A 10 -33.97 27.51 -31.74
N GLU A 11 -35.22 27.21 -32.04
CA GLU A 11 -35.68 25.86 -32.37
C GLU A 11 -35.17 25.44 -33.77
N ALA A 12 -34.72 24.22 -33.92
CA ALA A 12 -34.56 23.59 -35.23
C ALA A 12 -35.01 22.12 -35.20
N LYS A 13 -35.92 21.87 -36.05
CA LYS A 13 -36.85 20.81 -36.32
C LYS A 13 -36.22 19.41 -36.49
N VAL A 14 -37.05 18.47 -36.05
CA VAL A 14 -37.09 17.01 -36.32
C VAL A 14 -37.18 16.70 -37.81
N GLY A 15 -36.39 15.70 -38.26
CA GLY A 15 -36.52 15.03 -39.53
C GLY A 15 -36.25 13.53 -39.35
N ALA A 16 -37.33 12.73 -39.43
CA ALA A 16 -37.31 11.28 -39.34
C ALA A 16 -37.20 10.67 -40.75
N SER A 17 -36.39 9.62 -40.90
CA SER A 17 -36.54 8.45 -41.82
C SER A 17 -35.33 7.56 -41.54
N GLY A 18 -35.43 6.34 -41.12
CA GLY A 18 -36.09 5.17 -41.66
C GLY A 18 -35.01 4.25 -42.17
N THR A 19 -34.80 3.15 -41.49
CA THR A 19 -34.61 1.76 -41.92
C THR A 19 -33.59 1.00 -41.07
N ARG A 20 -34.07 -0.06 -40.41
CA ARG A 20 -33.26 -1.14 -39.81
C ARG A 20 -32.81 -2.11 -40.93
N PRO A 21 -31.69 -2.79 -40.79
CA PRO A 21 -31.56 -4.17 -41.18
C PRO A 21 -31.31 -5.13 -40.02
N SER A 22 -31.83 -6.29 -40.26
CA SER A 22 -31.99 -7.51 -39.49
C SER A 22 -30.74 -8.13 -38.90
N ALA A 23 -30.98 -8.81 -37.77
CA ALA A 23 -30.04 -9.70 -37.06
C ALA A 23 -29.66 -10.93 -37.92
N GLU A 24 -28.38 -11.24 -37.99
CA GLU A 24 -27.85 -12.56 -38.32
C GLU A 24 -27.20 -13.21 -37.10
N ARG A 25 -27.61 -14.47 -36.87
CA ARG A 25 -27.14 -15.35 -35.79
C ARG A 25 -25.82 -15.99 -36.21
N ALA A 26 -24.85 -16.03 -35.32
CA ALA A 26 -23.67 -16.89 -35.40
C ALA A 26 -24.00 -18.33 -34.93
N PRO A 27 -23.40 -19.37 -35.56
CA PRO A 27 -23.64 -20.76 -35.20
C PRO A 27 -22.71 -21.26 -34.09
N SER A 28 -23.24 -22.18 -33.27
CA SER A 28 -22.54 -22.98 -32.26
C SER A 28 -21.64 -24.06 -32.88
N PRO A 29 -20.52 -24.45 -32.26
CA PRO A 29 -19.74 -25.60 -32.66
C PRO A 29 -20.19 -26.88 -31.95
N ASP A 30 -20.64 -27.86 -32.76
CA ASP A 30 -20.84 -29.23 -32.37
C ASP A 30 -19.56 -30.05 -32.57
N ARG A 31 -19.51 -31.08 -31.74
CA ARG A 31 -18.54 -32.17 -31.53
C ARG A 31 -18.12 -32.90 -32.82
N LEU A 32 -16.96 -33.59 -32.69
CA LEU A 32 -16.52 -34.86 -33.24
C LEU A 32 -14.98 -34.84 -33.27
N GLY A 33 -14.18 -35.83 -32.85
CA GLY A 33 -14.36 -37.25 -32.74
C GLY A 33 -12.94 -37.81 -32.79
N CYS A 34 -12.61 -38.78 -31.95
CA CYS A 34 -11.33 -39.49 -31.90
C CYS A 34 -11.16 -40.46 -33.12
N VAL A 35 -9.96 -40.52 -33.68
CA VAL A 35 -9.32 -41.68 -34.35
C VAL A 35 -7.85 -41.29 -34.44
N GLY A 36 -6.82 -41.96 -34.00
CA GLY A 36 -6.47 -43.37 -34.00
C GLY A 36 -5.34 -43.58 -35.00
N ASP A 37 -4.24 -44.10 -34.44
CA ASP A 37 -3.25 -44.98 -35.03
C ASP A 37 -2.07 -44.46 -35.89
N GLY A 38 -0.92 -45.03 -35.52
CA GLY A 38 0.02 -45.61 -36.43
C GLY A 38 1.50 -45.27 -36.24
N SER A 39 2.18 -45.99 -35.35
CA SER A 39 3.49 -46.69 -35.54
C SER A 39 4.52 -46.11 -36.51
N THR A 40 5.82 -46.10 -36.22
CA THR A 40 6.87 -47.14 -36.12
C THR A 40 8.21 -46.53 -35.74
N VAL A 41 8.89 -46.99 -34.73
CA VAL A 41 9.98 -47.94 -34.56
C VAL A 41 11.22 -47.69 -35.45
N GLN A 42 12.39 -47.49 -34.88
CA GLN A 42 13.66 -48.28 -34.88
C GLN A 42 14.86 -47.44 -34.46
N ASN A 43 15.57 -47.85 -33.64
CA ASN A 43 16.71 -48.68 -33.18
C ASN A 43 17.71 -47.76 -32.49
N GLY A 44 18.35 -48.10 -31.47
CA GLY A 44 18.70 -49.26 -30.70
C GLY A 44 19.98 -48.93 -29.92
N GLU A 45 20.07 -49.27 -28.74
CA GLU A 45 21.02 -50.20 -28.15
C GLU A 45 21.00 -50.13 -26.64
N VAL A 46 20.95 -51.34 -26.07
CA VAL A 46 20.91 -51.68 -24.66
C VAL A 46 22.37 -51.84 -24.15
N VAL A 47 22.69 -51.23 -23.00
CA VAL A 47 23.75 -51.76 -22.14
C VAL A 47 23.27 -51.79 -20.68
N THR A 48 23.09 -53.02 -20.20
CA THR A 48 22.88 -53.38 -18.80
C THR A 48 24.17 -53.39 -18.02
N ARG A 49 24.13 -52.96 -16.72
CA ARG A 49 24.73 -53.68 -15.55
C ARG A 49 24.44 -52.89 -14.26
N ALA A 50 23.66 -53.51 -13.37
CA ALA A 50 24.03 -54.07 -12.07
C ALA A 50 24.53 -53.05 -11.06
N GLY A 51 23.78 -52.66 -10.05
CA GLY A 51 23.45 -53.38 -8.87
C GLY A 51 24.34 -52.95 -7.70
N SER A 52 23.81 -52.20 -6.73
CA SER A 52 24.23 -52.37 -5.33
C SER A 52 23.25 -51.59 -4.43
N GLY A 53 22.71 -52.27 -3.45
CA GLY A 53 21.73 -51.81 -2.49
C GLY A 53 22.33 -50.87 -1.45
N GLY A 54 21.54 -49.88 -1.05
CA GLY A 54 21.80 -49.02 0.09
C GLY A 54 20.72 -49.24 1.16
N PRO A 55 21.02 -49.13 2.44
CA PRO A 55 20.20 -49.66 3.54
C PRO A 55 18.99 -48.76 3.87
N ARG A 56 17.89 -49.43 4.17
CA ARG A 56 16.68 -48.83 4.75
C ARG A 56 16.97 -48.37 6.18
N PHE A 57 16.90 -47.06 6.45
CA PHE A 57 16.98 -46.54 7.81
C PHE A 57 15.60 -46.53 8.49
N ASN A 58 15.56 -47.21 9.63
CA ASN A 58 14.42 -47.40 10.50
C ASN A 58 14.26 -46.17 11.42
N ARG A 59 13.06 -45.59 11.45
CA ARG A 59 12.71 -44.35 12.19
C ARG A 59 12.67 -44.44 13.72
N ARG A 60 13.23 -45.47 14.34
CA ARG A 60 13.12 -45.71 15.81
C ARG A 60 14.42 -45.72 16.60
N ALA A 61 15.56 -45.32 16.05
CA ALA A 61 16.84 -45.45 16.74
C ALA A 61 17.71 -44.20 16.72
N LEU A 62 17.17 -43.03 17.13
CA LEU A 62 17.98 -41.85 17.41
C LEU A 62 17.39 -41.02 18.56
N LEU A 63 17.17 -41.68 19.67
CA LEU A 63 17.00 -41.02 20.97
C LEU A 63 17.93 -41.74 21.96
N LYS A 64 19.21 -41.36 21.99
CA LYS A 64 20.10 -41.41 23.16
C LYS A 64 21.52 -40.98 22.81
N ALA A 65 21.99 -40.03 23.64
CA ALA A 65 23.36 -39.62 23.86
C ALA A 65 24.04 -38.68 22.85
N ALA A 66 24.19 -37.43 23.25
CA ALA A 66 25.51 -36.88 23.60
C ALA A 66 25.40 -35.42 24.08
N THR A 67 25.66 -35.24 25.35
CA THR A 67 26.08 -34.00 25.99
C THR A 67 27.49 -33.65 25.51
N PHE A 68 27.74 -32.43 24.98
CA PHE A 68 29.02 -31.72 25.04
C PHE A 68 28.82 -30.21 24.90
N PRO A 69 29.61 -29.37 25.54
CA PRO A 69 29.35 -27.96 25.75
C PRO A 69 30.13 -27.01 24.84
N CYS A 70 29.66 -25.75 24.79
CA CYS A 70 30.33 -24.52 24.39
C CYS A 70 31.05 -24.47 23.03
N LEU A 71 30.48 -23.68 22.15
CA LEU A 71 31.24 -22.70 21.36
C LEU A 71 30.30 -21.56 20.91
N ALA A 72 30.56 -20.38 21.43
CA ALA A 72 29.91 -19.15 21.00
C ALA A 72 30.26 -18.91 19.52
N ALA A 73 29.27 -18.93 18.65
CA ALA A 73 29.38 -18.47 17.30
C ALA A 73 28.21 -17.52 17.02
N CYS A 74 28.54 -16.32 16.59
CA CYS A 74 27.61 -15.27 16.15
C CYS A 74 26.66 -15.79 15.09
N ALA A 75 25.46 -16.22 15.51
CA ALA A 75 24.37 -16.47 14.60
C ALA A 75 23.58 -15.18 14.48
N GLY A 76 23.74 -14.50 13.34
CA GLY A 76 22.81 -13.46 12.92
C GLY A 76 21.40 -14.05 12.91
N ALA A 77 20.57 -13.62 13.84
CA ALA A 77 19.19 -14.01 13.90
C ALA A 77 18.49 -13.45 12.66
N VAL A 78 18.24 -14.31 11.69
CA VAL A 78 17.18 -14.09 10.70
C VAL A 78 15.89 -14.05 11.51
N VAL A 79 15.39 -12.85 11.79
CA VAL A 79 14.08 -12.64 12.40
C VAL A 79 13.06 -13.02 11.32
N GLY A 80 12.72 -14.30 11.26
CA GLY A 80 11.52 -14.76 10.56
C GLY A 80 10.34 -13.99 11.17
N GLY A 81 9.60 -13.29 10.33
CA GLY A 81 8.46 -12.48 10.76
C GLY A 81 7.50 -13.30 11.61
N ARG A 82 7.47 -13.02 12.91
CA ARG A 82 6.44 -13.58 13.80
C ARG A 82 5.17 -12.79 13.52
N ASP A 83 4.11 -13.49 13.15
CA ASP A 83 2.79 -12.89 13.00
C ASP A 83 2.36 -12.28 14.34
N ALA A 84 2.35 -10.94 14.41
CA ALA A 84 1.92 -10.23 15.61
C ALA A 84 0.42 -10.45 15.90
N VAL A 85 -0.35 -10.99 14.94
CA VAL A 85 -1.73 -11.45 15.17
C VAL A 85 -1.78 -12.57 16.23
N SER A 86 -0.78 -13.45 16.26
CA SER A 86 -0.68 -14.49 17.33
C SER A 86 -0.39 -13.88 18.71
N ILE A 87 0.15 -12.66 18.75
CA ILE A 87 0.50 -11.91 19.96
C ILE A 87 -0.74 -11.19 20.53
N LEU A 88 -1.70 -10.84 19.67
CA LEU A 88 -2.97 -10.20 20.03
C LEU A 88 -4.04 -11.21 20.47
N ALA A 89 -3.73 -12.52 20.61
CA ALA A 89 -4.67 -13.57 20.90
C ALA A 89 -5.44 -13.30 22.23
N SER A 90 -6.54 -12.56 22.09
CA SER A 90 -7.63 -12.49 23.06
C SER A 90 -8.79 -13.37 22.55
N PRO A 91 -9.62 -13.93 23.43
CA PRO A 91 -10.78 -14.73 23.01
C PRO A 91 -11.64 -13.94 22.01
N LEU A 92 -12.18 -14.64 21.02
CA LEU A 92 -13.11 -14.09 20.05
C LEU A 92 -14.20 -13.30 20.78
N ALA A 93 -14.18 -11.98 20.63
CA ALA A 93 -15.21 -11.12 21.18
C ALA A 93 -16.52 -11.37 20.41
N THR A 94 -17.54 -11.75 21.12
CA THR A 94 -18.89 -12.03 20.56
C THR A 94 -19.73 -10.78 20.39
N ASP A 95 -19.29 -9.64 20.91
CA ASP A 95 -20.00 -8.36 20.83
C ASP A 95 -19.29 -7.36 19.92
N ASP A 96 -19.88 -7.09 18.77
CA ASP A 96 -19.38 -6.12 17.79
C ASP A 96 -19.49 -4.66 18.28
N SER A 97 -20.19 -4.39 19.38
CA SER A 97 -20.38 -3.03 19.91
C SER A 97 -19.06 -2.39 20.36
N GLN A 98 -18.10 -3.19 20.84
CA GLN A 98 -16.77 -2.74 21.24
C GLN A 98 -15.93 -2.12 20.11
N PHE A 99 -16.27 -2.43 18.85
CA PHE A 99 -15.58 -1.91 17.66
C PHE A 99 -16.26 -0.66 17.08
N VAL A 100 -17.36 -0.23 17.67
CA VAL A 100 -18.19 0.87 17.17
C VAL A 100 -17.82 2.16 17.90
N LYS A 101 -17.48 3.19 17.13
CA LYS A 101 -17.24 4.54 17.64
C LYS A 101 -17.91 5.55 16.73
N GLU A 102 -18.42 6.67 17.28
CA GLU A 102 -18.96 7.73 16.45
C GLU A 102 -17.86 8.27 15.51
N ALA A 103 -18.20 8.37 14.24
CA ALA A 103 -17.28 8.79 13.19
C ALA A 103 -17.06 10.32 13.25
N ARG A 104 -15.85 10.74 12.89
CA ARG A 104 -15.56 12.15 12.61
C ARG A 104 -15.91 12.47 11.15
N PHE A 105 -15.98 13.74 10.80
CA PHE A 105 -16.12 14.22 9.43
C PHE A 105 -17.35 13.73 8.68
N TYR A 106 -18.52 14.07 9.20
CA TYR A 106 -19.81 13.89 8.51
C TYR A 106 -20.77 15.03 8.82
N GLU A 107 -21.76 15.20 7.97
CA GLU A 107 -22.84 16.16 8.12
C GLU A 107 -24.17 15.42 8.22
N LYS A 108 -25.00 15.78 9.19
CA LYS A 108 -26.38 15.31 9.31
C LYS A 108 -27.24 16.02 8.25
N GLN A 109 -28.10 15.25 7.61
CA GLN A 109 -29.05 15.72 6.59
C GLN A 109 -30.49 15.41 7.01
N ALA A 110 -31.47 15.95 6.27
CA ALA A 110 -32.88 15.63 6.48
C ALA A 110 -33.12 14.11 6.37
N TYR A 111 -34.22 13.65 6.99
CA TYR A 111 -34.68 12.26 6.95
C TYR A 111 -33.66 11.24 7.47
N ARG A 112 -32.85 11.61 8.48
CA ARG A 112 -31.78 10.79 9.08
C ARG A 112 -30.66 10.41 8.09
N LYS A 113 -30.58 11.06 6.97
CA LYS A 113 -29.43 10.88 6.06
C LYS A 113 -28.19 11.55 6.63
N ILE A 114 -27.03 11.06 6.20
CA ILE A 114 -25.74 11.71 6.45
C ILE A 114 -24.95 11.88 5.16
N LYS A 115 -24.06 12.87 5.14
CA LYS A 115 -23.04 13.03 4.10
C LYS A 115 -21.68 12.85 4.72
N CYS A 116 -20.94 11.82 4.27
CA CYS A 116 -19.57 11.58 4.70
C CYS A 116 -18.62 12.64 4.10
N LYS A 117 -17.73 13.20 4.91
CA LYS A 117 -16.73 14.23 4.54
C LYS A 117 -15.31 13.74 4.68
N LEU A 118 -15.11 12.44 4.88
CA LEU A 118 -13.78 11.89 5.14
C LEU A 118 -12.92 11.76 3.87
N CYS A 119 -13.50 11.33 2.77
CA CYS A 119 -12.80 11.15 1.50
C CYS A 119 -13.57 11.74 0.32
N PRO A 120 -12.95 11.90 -0.86
CA PRO A 120 -13.57 12.53 -2.03
C PRO A 120 -14.85 11.87 -2.54
N ARG A 121 -15.11 10.61 -2.15
CA ARG A 121 -16.38 9.94 -2.51
C ARG A 121 -17.61 10.67 -2.01
N GLY A 122 -17.52 11.39 -0.89
CA GLY A 122 -18.62 12.22 -0.39
C GLY A 122 -19.95 11.48 -0.26
N CYS A 123 -19.93 10.22 0.19
CA CYS A 123 -21.09 9.34 0.21
C CYS A 123 -22.27 9.98 0.93
N ALA A 124 -23.44 10.04 0.27
CA ALA A 124 -24.74 10.29 0.89
C ALA A 124 -25.30 8.94 1.33
N ILE A 125 -25.64 8.79 2.62
CA ILE A 125 -25.89 7.48 3.22
C ILE A 125 -27.21 7.53 3.99
N ASP A 126 -28.14 6.68 3.61
CA ASP A 126 -29.42 6.54 4.29
C ASP A 126 -29.28 5.82 5.63
N ASP A 127 -30.34 5.87 6.45
CA ASP A 127 -30.36 5.17 7.73
C ASP A 127 -30.12 3.66 7.54
N ARG A 128 -29.25 3.07 8.35
CA ARG A 128 -28.79 1.67 8.32
C ARG A 128 -27.95 1.28 7.10
N GLU A 129 -27.55 2.23 6.28
CA GLU A 129 -26.65 1.98 5.17
C GLU A 129 -25.21 2.30 5.51
N ARG A 130 -24.30 1.77 4.69
CA ARG A 130 -22.86 1.96 4.80
C ARG A 130 -22.31 2.78 3.66
N GLY A 131 -21.25 3.54 3.94
CA GLY A 131 -20.45 4.20 2.91
C GLY A 131 -19.76 3.18 2.00
N TYR A 132 -19.23 3.66 0.87
CA TYR A 132 -18.50 2.86 -0.11
C TYR A 132 -17.42 1.95 0.51
N CYS A 133 -16.70 2.45 1.50
CA CYS A 133 -15.63 1.70 2.20
C CYS A 133 -16.11 0.47 2.97
N GLY A 134 -17.41 0.30 3.19
CA GLY A 134 -18.03 -0.84 3.85
C GLY A 134 -17.86 -0.91 5.37
N VAL A 135 -17.08 0.01 5.96
CA VAL A 135 -16.68 -0.02 7.39
C VAL A 135 -17.24 1.16 8.21
N ARG A 136 -18.14 1.94 7.63
CA ARG A 136 -18.81 3.07 8.29
C ARG A 136 -20.29 3.02 7.98
N GLU A 137 -21.13 3.20 9.00
CA GLU A 137 -22.57 2.98 8.95
C GLU A 137 -23.33 4.16 9.56
N ASN A 138 -24.42 4.56 8.90
CA ASN A 138 -25.39 5.50 9.45
C ASN A 138 -26.38 4.77 10.35
N ARG A 139 -26.52 5.20 11.59
CA ARG A 139 -27.48 4.67 12.57
C ARG A 139 -28.33 5.81 13.10
N GLY A 140 -29.55 5.94 12.60
CA GLY A 140 -30.51 6.93 13.07
C GLY A 140 -30.12 8.39 12.78
N GLY A 141 -29.25 8.65 11.76
CA GLY A 141 -28.74 9.99 11.44
C GLY A 141 -27.46 10.36 12.16
N SER A 142 -26.82 9.40 12.84
CA SER A 142 -25.43 9.51 13.34
C SER A 142 -24.54 8.49 12.65
N TYR A 143 -23.32 8.87 12.35
CA TYR A 143 -22.39 8.06 11.57
C TYR A 143 -21.36 7.40 12.47
N TYR A 144 -21.13 6.11 12.28
CA TYR A 144 -20.25 5.32 13.12
C TYR A 144 -19.18 4.59 12.27
N THR A 145 -17.96 4.51 12.76
CA THR A 145 -16.99 3.52 12.32
C THR A 145 -17.28 2.18 13.00
N LEU A 146 -17.10 1.08 12.27
CA LEU A 146 -17.29 -0.30 12.74
C LEU A 146 -15.97 -1.03 12.96
N VAL A 147 -14.85 -0.30 12.84
CA VAL A 147 -13.51 -0.88 12.83
C VAL A 147 -12.55 -0.20 13.83
N HIS A 148 -13.08 0.58 14.76
CA HIS A 148 -12.26 1.10 15.86
C HIS A 148 -11.78 -0.05 16.74
N SER A 149 -10.45 -0.16 16.96
CA SER A 149 -9.86 -1.27 17.72
C SER A 149 -10.04 -2.68 17.10
N ARG A 150 -10.51 -2.78 15.84
CA ARG A 150 -10.78 -4.03 15.14
C ARG A 150 -9.64 -4.39 14.18
N VAL A 151 -8.58 -4.97 14.73
CA VAL A 151 -7.37 -5.33 13.97
C VAL A 151 -7.58 -6.64 13.22
N VAL A 152 -7.39 -6.61 11.89
CA VAL A 152 -7.49 -7.81 11.03
C VAL A 152 -6.12 -8.41 10.74
N THR A 153 -5.06 -7.60 10.78
CA THR A 153 -3.68 -8.07 10.66
C THR A 153 -2.74 -7.12 11.41
N ALA A 154 -1.71 -7.69 12.03
CA ALA A 154 -0.62 -6.95 12.65
C ALA A 154 0.70 -7.71 12.52
N HIS A 155 1.79 -6.98 12.23
CA HIS A 155 3.13 -7.55 12.08
C HIS A 155 4.19 -6.58 12.60
N ILE A 156 5.34 -7.13 12.99
CA ILE A 156 6.56 -6.35 13.22
C ILE A 156 7.34 -6.39 11.92
N ASP A 157 7.40 -5.25 11.23
CA ASP A 157 8.05 -5.15 9.92
C ASP A 157 9.19 -4.16 9.94
N PRO A 158 10.25 -4.36 9.15
CA PRO A 158 11.22 -3.30 8.85
C PRO A 158 10.51 -2.05 8.31
N ILE A 159 10.98 -0.87 8.70
CA ILE A 159 10.41 0.40 8.22
C ILE A 159 10.58 0.54 6.71
N GLU A 160 11.63 -0.04 6.14
CA GLU A 160 11.89 -0.11 4.70
C GLU A 160 10.81 -0.85 3.92
N LYS A 161 10.11 -1.81 4.55
CA LYS A 161 8.97 -2.52 3.94
C LYS A 161 7.74 -1.62 3.76
N LYS A 162 7.72 -0.41 4.38
CA LYS A 162 6.59 0.54 4.32
C LYS A 162 6.60 1.55 3.18
N PRO A 163 7.43 1.59 2.21
CA PRO A 163 8.81 2.04 2.05
C PRO A 163 9.05 3.44 2.62
N PHE A 164 9.64 3.48 3.79
CA PHE A 164 10.21 4.70 4.37
C PHE A 164 11.72 4.55 4.39
N PHE A 165 12.42 5.25 3.48
CA PHE A 165 13.86 5.17 3.35
C PHE A 165 14.59 6.31 4.06
N HIS A 166 13.91 7.43 4.28
CA HIS A 166 14.44 8.57 4.98
C HIS A 166 13.75 8.82 6.33
N PHE A 167 13.07 7.80 6.86
CA PHE A 167 12.44 7.86 8.18
C PHE A 167 12.86 6.65 9.01
N LEU A 168 13.73 6.89 10.02
CA LEU A 168 14.25 5.89 10.96
C LEU A 168 14.79 4.61 10.29
N PRO A 169 15.70 4.70 9.29
CA PRO A 169 16.17 3.54 8.55
C PRO A 169 16.76 2.47 9.46
N GLY A 170 16.51 1.20 9.14
CA GLY A 170 16.94 0.05 9.92
C GLY A 170 16.10 -0.23 11.17
N SER A 171 15.08 0.58 11.46
CA SER A 171 14.16 0.33 12.57
C SER A 171 13.03 -0.63 12.17
N VAL A 172 12.30 -1.10 13.18
CA VAL A 172 11.08 -1.89 13.01
C VAL A 172 9.85 -1.08 13.37
N ALA A 173 8.72 -1.41 12.74
CA ALA A 173 7.43 -0.79 13.02
C ALA A 173 6.40 -1.84 13.45
N PHE A 174 5.62 -1.55 14.48
CA PHE A 174 4.40 -2.29 14.79
C PHE A 174 3.33 -1.90 13.78
N SER A 175 3.09 -2.75 12.80
CA SER A 175 2.25 -2.48 11.65
C SER A 175 0.89 -3.12 11.83
N LEU A 176 -0.20 -2.38 11.56
CA LEU A 176 -1.55 -2.89 11.69
C LEU A 176 -2.50 -2.41 10.60
N ALA A 177 -3.58 -3.17 10.40
CA ALA A 177 -4.70 -2.83 9.54
C ALA A 177 -6.04 -3.23 10.15
N THR A 178 -7.08 -2.55 9.69
CA THR A 178 -8.48 -2.97 9.80
C THR A 178 -9.02 -3.41 8.43
N ALA A 179 -10.26 -3.89 8.36
CA ALA A 179 -10.92 -4.14 7.09
C ALA A 179 -11.26 -2.83 6.35
N GLY A 180 -11.40 -2.90 5.01
CA GLY A 180 -11.98 -1.86 4.18
C GLY A 180 -11.01 -0.91 3.50
N CYS A 181 -11.49 -0.28 2.41
CA CYS A 181 -10.77 0.72 1.63
C CYS A 181 -11.76 1.64 0.92
N ASN A 182 -11.37 2.89 0.68
CA ASN A 182 -12.19 3.87 -0.04
C ASN A 182 -11.97 3.89 -1.56
N VAL A 183 -11.08 3.03 -2.08
CA VAL A 183 -10.89 2.75 -3.51
C VAL A 183 -10.89 1.24 -3.77
N ASN A 184 -10.95 0.83 -5.04
CA ASN A 184 -10.90 -0.57 -5.45
C ASN A 184 -9.86 -0.75 -6.56
N CYS A 185 -8.59 -0.68 -6.19
CA CYS A 185 -7.48 -0.84 -7.13
C CYS A 185 -7.44 -2.26 -7.67
N LYS A 186 -7.45 -2.42 -8.99
CA LYS A 186 -7.41 -3.74 -9.67
C LYS A 186 -6.14 -4.55 -9.37
N MET A 187 -5.05 -3.88 -8.95
CA MET A 187 -3.76 -4.48 -8.57
C MET A 187 -3.58 -4.64 -7.05
N CYS A 188 -4.63 -4.61 -6.26
CA CYS A 188 -4.51 -4.60 -4.80
C CYS A 188 -3.90 -5.90 -4.29
N GLN A 189 -2.75 -5.82 -3.58
CA GLN A 189 -2.11 -6.98 -2.96
C GLN A 189 -2.81 -7.46 -1.68
N ASN A 190 -3.52 -6.55 -1.01
CA ASN A 190 -4.25 -6.82 0.24
C ASN A 190 -5.77 -6.77 0.02
N TRP A 191 -6.23 -7.25 -1.14
CA TRP A 191 -7.66 -7.21 -1.50
C TRP A 191 -8.53 -8.01 -0.54
N ASP A 192 -7.98 -9.07 0.04
CA ASP A 192 -8.62 -9.99 0.98
C ASP A 192 -9.01 -9.33 2.32
N ILE A 193 -8.37 -8.22 2.69
CA ILE A 193 -8.74 -7.41 3.87
C ILE A 193 -9.28 -6.02 3.48
N SER A 194 -8.91 -5.48 2.33
CA SER A 194 -9.30 -4.13 1.92
C SER A 194 -10.61 -4.07 1.13
N GLN A 195 -11.02 -5.15 0.46
CA GLN A 195 -12.25 -5.21 -0.35
C GLN A 195 -13.36 -6.03 0.32
N VAL A 196 -13.36 -6.05 1.64
CA VAL A 196 -14.30 -6.83 2.47
C VAL A 196 -14.92 -5.96 3.57
N ARG A 197 -16.03 -6.43 4.11
CA ARG A 197 -16.67 -5.86 5.30
C ARG A 197 -16.05 -6.45 6.57
N PRO A 198 -16.12 -5.75 7.72
CA PRO A 198 -15.51 -6.22 8.97
C PRO A 198 -15.97 -7.60 9.41
N GLU A 199 -17.23 -7.97 9.11
CA GLU A 199 -17.84 -9.24 9.47
C GLU A 199 -17.34 -10.42 8.62
N GLN A 200 -16.68 -10.15 7.50
CA GLN A 200 -16.22 -11.18 6.56
C GLN A 200 -14.81 -11.67 6.85
N VAL A 201 -14.10 -11.04 7.79
CA VAL A 201 -12.73 -11.38 8.15
C VAL A 201 -12.57 -11.52 9.65
N ARG A 202 -11.65 -12.39 10.06
CA ARG A 202 -11.28 -12.51 11.47
C ARG A 202 -10.61 -11.23 11.96
N SER A 203 -10.91 -10.85 13.17
CA SER A 203 -10.33 -9.66 13.79
C SER A 203 -10.07 -9.88 15.28
N THR A 204 -9.16 -9.07 15.82
CA THR A 204 -8.82 -9.09 17.24
C THR A 204 -9.07 -7.69 17.83
N PHE A 205 -9.59 -7.65 19.05
CA PHE A 205 -9.77 -6.40 19.77
C PHE A 205 -8.42 -5.90 20.31
N ALA A 206 -7.99 -4.74 19.84
CA ALA A 206 -6.77 -4.07 20.31
C ALA A 206 -7.06 -2.57 20.45
N PRO A 207 -7.43 -2.09 21.66
CA PRO A 207 -7.65 -0.66 21.88
C PRO A 207 -6.35 0.13 21.68
N PRO A 208 -6.43 1.44 21.41
CA PRO A 208 -5.29 2.32 21.14
C PRO A 208 -4.15 2.17 22.14
N GLN A 209 -4.47 2.14 23.42
CA GLN A 209 -3.49 1.96 24.51
C GLN A 209 -2.73 0.63 24.37
N LYS A 210 -3.44 -0.47 24.06
CA LYS A 210 -2.80 -1.80 23.89
C LYS A 210 -1.87 -1.82 22.68
N VAL A 211 -2.21 -1.13 21.58
CA VAL A 211 -1.33 -1.00 20.41
C VAL A 211 -0.04 -0.28 20.77
N ALA A 212 -0.14 0.81 21.54
CA ALA A 212 1.03 1.58 21.98
C ALA A 212 1.92 0.76 22.95
N GLU A 213 1.32 0.05 23.91
CA GLU A 213 2.02 -0.85 24.83
C GLU A 213 2.76 -1.97 24.09
N LEU A 214 2.12 -2.59 23.09
CA LEU A 214 2.76 -3.62 22.28
C LEU A 214 3.92 -3.06 21.45
N ALA A 215 3.79 -1.86 20.89
CA ALA A 215 4.91 -1.22 20.20
C ALA A 215 6.12 -1.04 21.12
N VAL A 216 5.91 -0.62 22.35
CA VAL A 216 6.99 -0.50 23.37
C VAL A 216 7.55 -1.89 23.74
N GLU A 217 6.69 -2.86 24.04
CA GLU A 217 7.07 -4.23 24.40
C GLU A 217 7.97 -4.87 23.36
N TYR A 218 7.60 -4.71 22.07
CA TYR A 218 8.36 -5.24 20.93
C TYR A 218 9.46 -4.31 20.44
N LYS A 219 9.77 -3.23 21.19
CA LYS A 219 10.82 -2.25 20.84
C LYS A 219 10.67 -1.67 19.44
N CYS A 220 9.43 -1.45 19.03
CA CYS A 220 9.11 -0.77 17.78
C CYS A 220 9.06 0.74 18.05
N PRO A 221 10.00 1.55 17.56
CA PRO A 221 9.95 3.00 17.72
C PRO A 221 8.80 3.65 16.95
N THR A 222 8.07 2.85 16.15
CA THR A 222 7.03 3.34 15.24
C THR A 222 5.83 2.41 15.22
N ILE A 223 4.62 2.98 15.25
CA ILE A 223 3.37 2.32 14.84
C ILE A 223 3.09 2.70 13.40
N ALA A 224 2.86 1.70 12.53
CA ALA A 224 2.56 1.92 11.11
C ALA A 224 1.12 1.48 10.79
N TYR A 225 0.28 2.42 10.39
CA TYR A 225 -1.07 2.17 9.89
C TYR A 225 -0.98 1.92 8.38
N THR A 226 -1.28 0.68 7.95
CA THR A 226 -0.89 0.21 6.61
C THR A 226 -1.75 -0.95 6.10
N TYR A 227 -1.36 -1.63 5.03
CA TYR A 227 -1.96 -2.77 4.34
C TYR A 227 -3.32 -2.48 3.70
N SER A 228 -4.38 -2.17 4.49
CA SER A 228 -5.62 -1.58 3.99
C SER A 228 -5.51 -0.05 3.95
N GLU A 229 -6.60 0.68 3.88
CA GLU A 229 -6.56 2.14 3.78
C GLU A 229 -6.76 2.83 5.15
N PRO A 230 -5.73 3.47 5.73
CA PRO A 230 -5.82 4.13 7.05
C PRO A 230 -6.90 5.22 7.15
N VAL A 231 -7.22 5.89 6.05
CA VAL A 231 -8.27 6.91 6.01
C VAL A 231 -9.62 6.34 6.46
N VAL A 232 -9.96 5.09 6.13
CA VAL A 232 -11.27 4.55 6.48
C VAL A 232 -11.39 4.16 7.95
N PHE A 233 -10.27 3.97 8.66
CA PHE A 233 -10.22 3.77 10.11
C PHE A 233 -9.57 4.96 10.85
N TYR A 234 -9.84 6.15 10.37
CA TYR A 234 -9.26 7.41 10.81
C TYR A 234 -9.27 7.60 12.34
N GLU A 235 -10.41 7.33 12.99
CA GLU A 235 -10.57 7.49 14.43
C GLU A 235 -9.60 6.60 15.21
N TYR A 236 -9.39 5.38 14.71
CA TYR A 236 -8.46 4.44 15.33
C TYR A 236 -7.01 4.83 15.12
N VAL A 237 -6.68 5.37 13.91
CA VAL A 237 -5.35 5.96 13.64
C VAL A 237 -5.06 7.10 14.62
N ALA A 238 -5.99 8.05 14.72
CA ALA A 238 -5.83 9.23 15.55
C ALA A 238 -5.63 8.90 17.04
N ASP A 239 -6.50 8.04 17.57
CA ASP A 239 -6.46 7.66 18.98
C ASP A 239 -5.22 6.79 19.30
N SER A 240 -4.80 5.92 18.37
CA SER A 240 -3.60 5.10 18.55
C SER A 240 -2.31 5.92 18.41
N ALA A 241 -2.31 6.95 17.56
CA ALA A 241 -1.18 7.87 17.44
C ALA A 241 -1.00 8.67 18.73
N GLU A 242 -2.10 9.17 19.32
CA GLU A 242 -2.07 9.87 20.61
C GLU A 242 -1.53 8.97 21.71
N ALA A 243 -2.03 7.73 21.83
CA ALA A 243 -1.54 6.75 22.81
C ALA A 243 -0.05 6.39 22.57
N GLY A 244 0.37 6.25 21.32
CA GLY A 244 1.77 5.99 20.96
C GLY A 244 2.69 7.13 21.36
N HIS A 245 2.32 8.37 21.05
CA HIS A 245 3.10 9.56 21.42
C HIS A 245 3.24 9.71 22.92
N ALA A 246 2.21 9.38 23.71
CA ALA A 246 2.28 9.39 25.18
C ALA A 246 3.33 8.42 25.73
N LEU A 247 3.69 7.37 24.98
CA LEU A 247 4.74 6.40 25.32
C LEU A 247 6.05 6.61 24.52
N GLY A 248 6.20 7.73 23.82
CA GLY A 248 7.38 8.03 23.00
C GLY A 248 7.50 7.25 21.71
N VAL A 249 6.42 6.60 21.24
CA VAL A 249 6.37 5.85 19.99
C VAL A 249 5.83 6.75 18.89
N LYS A 250 6.53 6.81 17.74
CA LYS A 250 6.11 7.59 16.57
C LYS A 250 5.01 6.89 15.78
N SER A 251 4.25 7.66 15.01
CA SER A 251 3.14 7.16 14.19
C SER A 251 3.34 7.50 12.72
N VAL A 252 3.24 6.47 11.84
CA VAL A 252 3.36 6.67 10.40
C VAL A 252 2.16 6.07 9.66
N VAL A 253 1.76 6.72 8.59
CA VAL A 253 0.62 6.33 7.75
C VAL A 253 1.10 5.95 6.35
N VAL A 254 0.63 4.81 5.86
CA VAL A 254 0.84 4.31 4.49
C VAL A 254 -0.52 4.27 3.80
N SER A 255 -0.80 5.24 2.94
CA SER A 255 -2.11 5.49 2.37
C SER A 255 -2.09 5.65 0.86
N GLY A 256 -3.21 5.37 0.20
CA GLY A 256 -3.45 5.77 -1.19
C GLY A 256 -3.70 7.28 -1.36
N GLY A 257 -3.79 8.04 -0.28
CA GLY A 257 -3.94 9.49 -0.30
C GLY A 257 -5.33 10.00 -0.74
N TYR A 258 -6.32 9.12 -0.86
CA TYR A 258 -7.67 9.51 -1.28
C TYR A 258 -8.49 9.99 -0.07
N VAL A 259 -8.19 11.20 0.38
CA VAL A 259 -8.71 11.83 1.60
C VAL A 259 -9.10 13.29 1.31
N GLN A 260 -10.12 13.81 2.01
CA GLN A 260 -10.51 15.22 1.93
C GLN A 260 -9.50 16.12 2.67
N GLN A 261 -9.47 17.38 2.30
CA GLN A 261 -8.52 18.38 2.80
C GLN A 261 -8.55 18.49 4.33
N GLU A 262 -9.72 18.75 4.93
CA GLU A 262 -9.87 18.96 6.37
C GLU A 262 -9.44 17.74 7.21
N PRO A 263 -9.89 16.49 6.90
CA PRO A 263 -9.39 15.30 7.59
C PRO A 263 -7.88 15.14 7.47
N LEU A 264 -7.30 15.41 6.31
CA LEU A 264 -5.86 15.29 6.08
C LEU A 264 -5.06 16.30 6.91
N GLU A 265 -5.49 17.57 6.94
CA GLU A 265 -4.85 18.61 7.76
C GLU A 265 -4.86 18.25 9.25
N LYS A 266 -5.95 17.64 9.75
CA LYS A 266 -6.01 17.16 11.13
C LYS A 266 -5.11 15.95 11.34
N LEU A 267 -5.04 15.02 10.37
CA LEU A 267 -4.16 13.86 10.42
C LEU A 267 -2.68 14.29 10.46
N CYS A 268 -2.28 15.27 9.65
CA CYS A 268 -0.92 15.82 9.63
C CYS A 268 -0.44 16.35 10.98
N ARG A 269 -1.35 16.72 11.88
CA ARG A 269 -1.00 17.17 13.24
C ARG A 269 -0.87 16.04 14.24
N GLN A 270 -1.25 14.83 13.86
CA GLN A 270 -1.35 13.66 14.73
C GLN A 270 -0.32 12.57 14.40
N VAL A 271 0.37 12.66 13.27
CA VAL A 271 1.32 11.64 12.83
C VAL A 271 2.66 12.25 12.43
N ASP A 272 3.73 11.45 12.49
CA ASP A 272 5.12 11.91 12.25
C ASP A 272 5.51 11.81 10.77
N ALA A 273 4.96 10.85 10.03
CA ALA A 273 5.22 10.70 8.60
C ALA A 273 4.02 10.09 7.86
N ILE A 274 3.87 10.47 6.60
CA ILE A 274 2.84 9.95 5.70
C ILE A 274 3.49 9.53 4.38
N LYS A 275 3.41 8.25 4.03
CA LYS A 275 3.82 7.75 2.72
C LYS A 275 2.59 7.60 1.85
N ILE A 276 2.64 8.16 0.65
CA ILE A 276 1.54 8.08 -0.32
C ILE A 276 1.89 7.11 -1.43
N ASP A 277 1.03 6.10 -1.60
CA ASP A 277 1.02 5.27 -2.79
C ASP A 277 0.30 6.03 -3.91
N LEU A 278 1.03 6.82 -4.67
CA LEU A 278 0.53 7.44 -5.88
C LEU A 278 0.44 6.38 -6.98
N LYS A 279 -0.78 5.91 -7.24
CA LYS A 279 -1.00 4.69 -8.04
C LYS A 279 -0.73 4.87 -9.53
N GLY A 280 -0.80 6.09 -10.05
CA GLY A 280 -0.54 6.50 -11.43
C GLY A 280 -0.51 8.01 -11.53
N TYR A 281 -0.11 8.55 -12.68
CA TYR A 281 -0.06 10.00 -12.93
C TYR A 281 -0.97 10.40 -14.10
N SER A 282 -2.11 9.71 -14.23
CA SER A 282 -3.15 10.10 -15.19
C SER A 282 -4.56 9.88 -14.61
N GLU A 283 -5.50 10.79 -14.93
CA GLU A 283 -6.91 10.66 -14.52
C GLU A 283 -7.55 9.40 -15.09
N LYS A 284 -7.16 9.00 -16.31
CA LYS A 284 -7.64 7.76 -16.91
C LYS A 284 -7.29 6.55 -16.05
N PHE A 285 -6.03 6.45 -15.63
CA PHE A 285 -5.57 5.36 -14.76
C PHE A 285 -6.33 5.34 -13.44
N TYR A 286 -6.48 6.49 -12.79
CA TYR A 286 -7.22 6.59 -11.53
C TYR A 286 -8.68 6.17 -11.69
N LYS A 287 -9.35 6.60 -12.75
CA LYS A 287 -10.75 6.23 -13.02
C LYS A 287 -10.91 4.74 -13.32
N GLU A 288 -10.08 4.18 -14.20
CA GLU A 288 -10.27 2.84 -14.76
C GLU A 288 -9.62 1.72 -13.93
N VAL A 289 -8.52 2.01 -13.24
CA VAL A 289 -7.71 1.00 -12.53
C VAL A 289 -7.81 1.14 -11.02
N VAL A 290 -7.83 2.37 -10.49
CA VAL A 290 -7.89 2.67 -9.05
C VAL A 290 -9.33 2.79 -8.56
N ASN A 291 -10.25 3.19 -9.46
CA ASN A 291 -11.61 3.58 -9.12
C ASN A 291 -11.63 4.77 -8.12
N GLY A 292 -10.97 5.84 -8.52
CA GLY A 292 -10.82 7.09 -7.76
C GLY A 292 -10.48 8.25 -8.68
N GLU A 293 -9.95 9.32 -8.13
CA GLU A 293 -9.55 10.55 -8.83
C GLU A 293 -8.11 10.91 -8.46
N LEU A 294 -7.31 11.34 -9.43
CA LEU A 294 -5.91 11.73 -9.23
C LEU A 294 -5.78 13.04 -8.45
N LYS A 295 -6.56 14.05 -8.85
CA LYS A 295 -6.41 15.41 -8.32
C LYS A 295 -6.46 15.48 -6.78
N PRO A 296 -7.41 14.85 -6.05
CA PRO A 296 -7.42 14.88 -4.59
C PRO A 296 -6.16 14.30 -3.95
N VAL A 297 -5.52 13.31 -4.59
CA VAL A 297 -4.27 12.72 -4.10
C VAL A 297 -3.10 13.68 -4.27
N LEU A 298 -3.02 14.37 -5.41
CA LEU A 298 -2.00 15.39 -5.64
C LEU A 298 -2.17 16.59 -4.69
N ASP A 299 -3.37 17.09 -4.50
CA ASP A 299 -3.69 18.16 -3.54
C ASP A 299 -3.32 17.74 -2.10
N GLY A 300 -3.54 16.45 -1.77
CA GLY A 300 -3.16 15.86 -0.49
C GLY A 300 -1.64 15.86 -0.27
N LEU A 301 -0.85 15.50 -1.26
CA LEU A 301 0.62 15.54 -1.21
C LEU A 301 1.13 16.97 -0.94
N VAL A 302 0.56 17.97 -1.62
CA VAL A 302 0.87 19.39 -1.37
C VAL A 302 0.50 19.80 0.05
N THR A 303 -0.62 19.32 0.57
CA THR A 303 -1.05 19.58 1.96
C THR A 303 -0.08 18.98 2.97
N ILE A 304 0.33 17.72 2.81
CA ILE A 304 1.31 17.06 3.68
C ILE A 304 2.61 17.88 3.70
N ARG A 305 3.10 18.30 2.53
CA ARG A 305 4.30 19.12 2.40
C ARG A 305 4.17 20.45 3.14
N LYS A 306 3.04 21.15 3.01
CA LYS A 306 2.76 22.42 3.69
C LYS A 306 2.75 22.30 5.22
N HIS A 307 2.29 21.15 5.73
CA HIS A 307 2.28 20.88 7.17
C HIS A 307 3.64 20.44 7.73
N GLY A 308 4.67 20.24 6.89
CA GLY A 308 6.00 19.85 7.32
C GLY A 308 6.10 18.41 7.80
N VAL A 309 5.09 17.57 7.59
CA VAL A 309 5.12 16.14 7.90
C VAL A 309 6.05 15.43 6.91
N TRP A 310 6.89 14.49 7.40
CA TRP A 310 7.77 13.75 6.51
C TRP A 310 6.94 12.95 5.51
N ASN A 311 7.32 13.06 4.23
CA ASN A 311 6.59 12.43 3.15
C ASN A 311 7.52 11.68 2.19
N GLU A 312 7.13 10.48 1.81
CA GLU A 312 7.71 9.71 0.71
C GLU A 312 6.62 9.24 -0.24
N ILE A 313 6.95 9.09 -1.51
CA ILE A 313 6.01 8.71 -2.57
C ILE A 313 6.39 7.36 -3.13
N VAL A 314 5.43 6.46 -3.25
CA VAL A 314 5.59 5.19 -3.95
C VAL A 314 4.74 5.19 -5.20
N TYR A 315 5.35 4.82 -6.33
CA TYR A 315 4.71 4.65 -7.62
C TYR A 315 4.87 3.20 -8.07
N LEU A 316 3.79 2.43 -8.04
CA LEU A 316 3.78 1.06 -8.51
C LEU A 316 3.70 1.07 -10.05
N VAL A 317 4.77 0.67 -10.70
CA VAL A 317 4.85 0.63 -12.17
C VAL A 317 4.20 -0.63 -12.68
N ILE A 318 3.15 -0.49 -13.51
CA ILE A 318 2.39 -1.60 -14.07
C ILE A 318 2.54 -1.59 -15.60
N PRO A 319 3.08 -2.69 -16.19
CA PRO A 319 3.30 -2.75 -17.62
C PRO A 319 2.05 -2.41 -18.43
N THR A 320 2.21 -1.58 -19.46
CA THR A 320 1.19 -1.14 -20.41
C THR A 320 0.12 -0.18 -19.84
N LEU A 321 0.07 0.02 -18.52
CA LEU A 321 -0.99 0.83 -17.92
C LEU A 321 -0.49 2.20 -17.44
N ASN A 322 0.70 2.26 -16.81
CA ASN A 322 1.28 3.49 -16.27
C ASN A 322 2.83 3.50 -16.35
N ASP A 323 3.40 2.80 -17.34
CA ASP A 323 4.85 2.62 -17.53
C ASP A 323 5.43 3.45 -18.68
N GLY A 324 4.71 4.47 -19.14
CA GLY A 324 5.13 5.34 -20.24
C GLY A 324 6.07 6.48 -19.82
N ASP A 325 7.08 6.78 -20.63
CA ASP A 325 8.04 7.85 -20.38
C ASP A 325 7.39 9.23 -20.16
N PRO A 326 6.33 9.62 -20.90
CA PRO A 326 5.65 10.89 -20.64
C PRO A 326 5.02 10.96 -19.25
N GLU A 327 4.53 9.84 -18.71
CA GLU A 327 3.94 9.75 -17.38
C GLU A 327 5.02 9.88 -16.29
N PHE A 328 6.14 9.17 -16.42
CA PHE A 328 7.29 9.29 -15.52
C PHE A 328 7.86 10.72 -15.50
N LYS A 329 8.00 11.31 -16.68
CA LYS A 329 8.49 12.68 -16.83
C LYS A 329 7.51 13.70 -16.23
N GLY A 330 6.21 13.55 -16.48
CA GLY A 330 5.17 14.39 -15.92
C GLY A 330 5.16 14.33 -14.39
N LEU A 331 5.20 13.13 -13.82
CA LEU A 331 5.28 12.90 -12.39
C LEU A 331 6.52 13.58 -11.78
N ALA A 332 7.71 13.34 -12.35
CA ALA A 332 8.97 13.88 -11.81
C ALA A 332 8.98 15.43 -11.83
N LYS A 333 8.50 16.04 -12.92
CA LYS A 333 8.36 17.50 -13.02
C LYS A 333 7.40 18.04 -11.95
N TRP A 334 6.26 17.40 -11.77
CA TRP A 334 5.27 17.82 -10.80
C TRP A 334 5.81 17.68 -9.36
N VAL A 335 6.44 16.56 -9.01
CA VAL A 335 7.07 16.39 -7.70
C VAL A 335 8.10 17.47 -7.44
N LYS A 336 8.97 17.75 -8.42
CA LYS A 336 9.99 18.79 -8.27
C LYS A 336 9.39 20.18 -8.06
N SER A 337 8.35 20.56 -8.82
CA SER A 337 7.73 21.89 -8.74
C SER A 337 6.91 22.09 -7.48
N GLU A 338 6.09 21.10 -7.10
CA GLU A 338 5.11 21.23 -6.02
C GLU A 338 5.65 20.83 -4.65
N LEU A 339 6.54 19.82 -4.60
CA LEU A 339 7.02 19.23 -3.37
C LEU A 339 8.51 19.48 -3.11
N GLY A 340 9.25 19.81 -4.18
CA GLY A 340 10.69 20.00 -4.15
C GLY A 340 11.48 18.75 -4.54
N PRO A 341 12.77 18.90 -4.90
CA PRO A 341 13.60 17.82 -5.43
C PRO A 341 14.02 16.78 -4.38
N ASP A 342 13.79 17.07 -3.10
CA ASP A 342 14.27 16.26 -1.98
C ASP A 342 13.25 15.24 -1.46
N VAL A 343 12.03 15.23 -2.00
CA VAL A 343 11.03 14.21 -1.63
C VAL A 343 11.40 12.87 -2.26
N PRO A 344 11.56 11.80 -1.46
CA PRO A 344 11.89 10.49 -1.99
C PRO A 344 10.76 9.92 -2.85
N VAL A 345 11.11 9.39 -4.03
CA VAL A 345 10.20 8.71 -4.96
C VAL A 345 10.69 7.30 -5.19
N HIS A 346 9.80 6.32 -4.97
CA HIS A 346 10.09 4.90 -5.12
C HIS A 346 9.30 4.34 -6.31
N PHE A 347 9.97 4.00 -7.41
CA PHE A 347 9.37 3.21 -8.48
C PHE A 347 9.45 1.73 -8.09
N THR A 348 8.29 1.11 -7.85
CA THR A 348 8.23 -0.25 -7.32
C THR A 348 7.72 -1.24 -8.36
N ARG A 349 8.30 -2.43 -8.33
CA ARG A 349 7.95 -3.54 -9.23
C ARG A 349 6.57 -4.06 -8.92
N PHE A 350 5.70 -4.13 -9.94
CA PHE A 350 4.41 -4.81 -9.88
C PHE A 350 4.60 -6.33 -9.99
N HIS A 351 3.81 -7.07 -9.24
CA HIS A 351 3.58 -8.50 -9.39
C HIS A 351 2.09 -8.76 -9.65
N PRO A 352 1.74 -9.69 -10.56
CA PRO A 352 0.35 -10.01 -10.88
C PRO A 352 -0.46 -10.40 -9.65
N GLU A 353 -1.53 -9.66 -9.35
CA GLU A 353 -2.40 -9.92 -8.21
C GLU A 353 -3.83 -9.43 -8.47
N TYR A 354 -4.79 -9.93 -7.70
CA TYR A 354 -6.22 -9.60 -7.67
C TYR A 354 -6.86 -9.64 -9.06
N LEU A 355 -7.20 -8.49 -9.65
CA LEU A 355 -7.85 -8.39 -10.97
C LEU A 355 -6.88 -8.15 -12.12
N LEU A 356 -5.57 -8.04 -11.87
CA LEU A 356 -4.53 -7.87 -12.89
C LEU A 356 -3.57 -9.06 -12.97
N LYS A 357 -4.08 -10.29 -12.81
CA LYS A 357 -3.28 -11.53 -12.94
C LYS A 357 -2.84 -11.84 -14.38
N ASN A 358 -3.41 -11.17 -15.34
CA ASN A 358 -3.13 -11.33 -16.78
C ASN A 358 -1.95 -10.49 -17.29
N LEU A 359 -1.39 -9.60 -16.45
CA LEU A 359 -0.23 -8.79 -16.83
C LEU A 359 1.06 -9.43 -16.28
N PRO A 360 2.21 -9.29 -16.97
CA PRO A 360 3.49 -9.76 -16.45
C PRO A 360 3.98 -8.87 -15.30
N PRO A 361 4.91 -9.37 -14.45
CA PRO A 361 5.66 -8.52 -13.53
C PRO A 361 6.40 -7.43 -14.30
N THR A 362 6.59 -6.26 -13.69
CA THR A 362 7.36 -5.17 -14.31
C THR A 362 8.79 -5.61 -14.59
N PRO A 363 9.31 -5.46 -15.82
CA PRO A 363 10.73 -5.63 -16.09
C PRO A 363 11.59 -4.65 -15.26
N VAL A 364 12.75 -5.09 -14.81
CA VAL A 364 13.66 -4.26 -14.01
C VAL A 364 14.12 -3.04 -14.79
N GLU A 365 14.38 -3.21 -16.08
CA GLU A 365 14.79 -2.16 -17.02
C GLU A 365 13.76 -1.02 -17.12
N THR A 366 12.47 -1.33 -16.95
CA THR A 366 11.41 -0.31 -16.91
C THR A 366 11.52 0.56 -15.65
N LEU A 367 11.87 -0.03 -14.50
CA LEU A 367 12.08 0.71 -13.25
C LEU A 367 13.35 1.56 -13.32
N GLU A 368 14.44 1.02 -13.90
CA GLU A 368 15.70 1.75 -14.13
C GLU A 368 15.47 2.94 -15.06
N ARG A 369 14.66 2.76 -16.13
CA ARG A 369 14.28 3.84 -17.05
C ARG A 369 13.46 4.91 -16.33
N ALA A 370 12.47 4.53 -15.51
CA ALA A 370 11.67 5.46 -14.71
C ALA A 370 12.56 6.28 -13.77
N LYS A 371 13.51 5.62 -13.09
CA LYS A 371 14.51 6.28 -12.24
C LYS A 371 15.37 7.24 -13.04
N ALA A 372 15.93 6.83 -14.18
CA ALA A 372 16.80 7.66 -15.01
C ALA A 372 16.06 8.93 -15.49
N ILE A 373 14.80 8.81 -15.87
CA ILE A 373 13.95 9.96 -16.26
C ILE A 373 13.77 10.91 -15.08
N ALA A 374 13.44 10.38 -13.89
CA ALA A 374 13.21 11.20 -12.71
C ALA A 374 14.50 11.89 -12.21
N ASP A 375 15.64 11.21 -12.25
CA ASP A 375 16.97 11.79 -11.97
C ASP A 375 17.30 12.91 -12.97
N ALA A 376 17.03 12.72 -14.26
CA ALA A 376 17.27 13.71 -15.31
C ALA A 376 16.37 14.95 -15.15
N GLU A 377 15.15 14.81 -14.64
CA GLU A 377 14.28 15.94 -14.28
C GLU A 377 14.74 16.65 -12.99
N GLY A 378 15.71 16.09 -12.26
CA GLY A 378 16.41 16.71 -11.14
C GLY A 378 15.84 16.35 -9.77
N LEU A 379 15.20 15.19 -9.60
CA LEU A 379 14.91 14.63 -8.28
C LEU A 379 16.19 14.07 -7.65
N HIS A 380 16.37 14.27 -6.34
CA HIS A 380 17.61 13.89 -5.65
C HIS A 380 17.57 12.46 -5.10
N TYR A 381 16.39 11.94 -4.77
CA TYR A 381 16.21 10.65 -4.10
C TYR A 381 15.19 9.80 -4.83
N VAL A 382 15.66 9.04 -5.81
CA VAL A 382 14.82 8.15 -6.62
C VAL A 382 15.28 6.71 -6.43
N TYR A 383 14.35 5.85 -6.02
CA TYR A 383 14.60 4.46 -5.65
C TYR A 383 13.91 3.47 -6.60
N VAL A 384 14.52 2.29 -6.73
CA VAL A 384 13.89 1.11 -7.34
C VAL A 384 13.50 0.17 -6.20
N GLY A 385 12.21 -0.17 -6.09
CA GLY A 385 11.68 -1.02 -5.04
C GLY A 385 11.17 -2.36 -5.54
N ASN A 386 11.02 -3.33 -4.63
CA ASN A 386 10.63 -4.72 -4.91
C ASN A 386 11.59 -5.46 -5.87
N VAL A 387 12.88 -5.07 -5.86
CA VAL A 387 13.98 -5.72 -6.57
C VAL A 387 15.16 -5.86 -5.59
N PRO A 388 15.13 -6.85 -4.68
CA PRO A 388 16.12 -6.96 -3.61
C PRO A 388 17.56 -7.05 -4.13
N GLY A 389 18.45 -6.22 -3.56
CA GLY A 389 19.85 -6.14 -3.95
C GLY A 389 20.12 -5.20 -5.13
N HIS A 390 19.12 -4.49 -5.64
CA HIS A 390 19.33 -3.51 -6.69
C HIS A 390 20.11 -2.28 -6.16
N PRO A 391 21.18 -1.78 -6.88
CA PRO A 391 21.96 -0.64 -6.40
C PRO A 391 21.16 0.61 -6.06
N ALA A 392 20.00 0.82 -6.72
CA ALA A 392 19.12 1.95 -6.46
C ALA A 392 18.24 1.79 -5.18
N GLU A 393 18.45 0.75 -4.36
CA GLU A 393 17.93 0.70 -2.99
C GLU A 393 18.79 1.54 -2.03
N ASN A 394 20.05 1.80 -2.38
CA ASN A 394 20.95 2.64 -1.59
C ASN A 394 20.55 4.12 -1.67
N THR A 395 20.76 4.86 -0.57
CA THR A 395 20.67 6.31 -0.61
C THR A 395 22.03 6.91 -0.97
N TYR A 396 22.07 7.70 -2.02
CA TYR A 396 23.27 8.42 -2.47
C TYR A 396 23.19 9.89 -2.10
N CYS A 397 24.32 10.46 -1.70
CA CYS A 397 24.43 11.90 -1.51
C CYS A 397 24.23 12.64 -2.84
N PRO A 398 23.34 13.62 -2.97
CA PRO A 398 23.10 14.31 -4.25
C PRO A 398 24.31 15.12 -4.73
N LYS A 399 25.20 15.54 -3.81
CA LYS A 399 26.39 16.32 -4.15
C LYS A 399 27.62 15.46 -4.50
N CYS A 400 28.04 14.55 -3.61
CA CYS A 400 29.27 13.78 -3.81
C CYS A 400 29.06 12.38 -4.37
N ARG A 401 27.81 11.95 -4.57
CA ARG A 401 27.40 10.66 -5.13
C ARG A 401 27.83 9.41 -4.35
N LYS A 402 28.44 9.58 -3.18
CA LYS A 402 28.77 8.44 -2.29
C LYS A 402 27.52 7.90 -1.63
N ILE A 403 27.52 6.59 -1.35
CA ILE A 403 26.46 5.94 -0.60
C ILE A 403 26.45 6.51 0.83
N VAL A 404 25.30 6.96 1.29
CA VAL A 404 25.09 7.48 2.65
C VAL A 404 24.18 6.58 3.49
N VAL A 405 23.41 5.70 2.84
CA VAL A 405 22.68 4.58 3.49
C VAL A 405 22.79 3.36 2.58
N GLU A 406 23.40 2.31 3.07
CA GLU A 406 23.48 1.03 2.37
C GLU A 406 22.23 0.19 2.61
N ARG A 407 21.69 -0.44 1.56
CA ARG A 407 20.55 -1.36 1.65
C ARG A 407 20.70 -2.58 0.78
N ALA A 408 20.20 -3.71 1.29
CA ALA A 408 19.99 -4.94 0.54
C ALA A 408 18.61 -5.47 0.93
N GLY A 409 17.60 -5.26 0.08
CA GLY A 409 16.19 -5.49 0.41
C GLY A 409 15.75 -4.62 1.59
N TYR A 410 15.32 -5.23 2.68
CA TYR A 410 14.90 -4.52 3.89
C TYR A 410 16.00 -4.40 4.95
N THR A 411 17.18 -4.90 4.66
CA THR A 411 18.33 -4.79 5.58
C THR A 411 19.08 -3.50 5.30
N VAL A 412 19.28 -2.70 6.35
CA VAL A 412 20.09 -1.49 6.32
C VAL A 412 21.48 -1.82 6.86
N GLY A 413 22.50 -1.51 6.07
CA GLY A 413 23.89 -1.61 6.45
C GLY A 413 24.41 -0.34 7.11
N THR A 414 25.53 0.18 6.63
CA THR A 414 26.18 1.35 7.22
C THR A 414 25.41 2.63 6.89
N LEU A 415 25.26 3.49 7.91
CA LEU A 415 24.66 4.82 7.80
C LEU A 415 25.78 5.88 7.87
N HIS A 416 26.01 6.59 6.77
CA HIS A 416 27.01 7.65 6.65
C HIS A 416 26.38 9.06 6.70
N ILE A 417 25.38 9.22 7.59
CA ILE A 417 24.70 10.48 7.86
C ILE A 417 24.92 10.85 9.32
N HIS A 418 25.46 12.05 9.56
CA HIS A 418 25.65 12.59 10.89
C HIS A 418 25.05 13.99 10.97
N ASN A 419 24.23 14.27 12.00
CA ASN A 419 23.53 15.54 12.17
C ASN A 419 22.79 16.00 10.90
N ASN A 420 22.03 15.08 10.28
CA ASN A 420 21.30 15.30 9.03
C ASN A 420 22.17 15.74 7.83
N LYS A 421 23.46 15.41 7.85
CA LYS A 421 24.42 15.74 6.79
C LYS A 421 25.22 14.53 6.36
N CYS A 422 25.57 14.51 5.06
CA CYS A 422 26.51 13.57 4.50
C CYS A 422 27.86 13.64 5.22
N GLN A 423 28.33 12.52 5.78
CA GLN A 423 29.59 12.48 6.50
C GLN A 423 30.81 12.82 5.61
N TYR A 424 30.70 12.65 4.28
CA TYR A 424 31.82 12.85 3.35
C TYR A 424 31.97 14.30 2.86
N CYS A 425 30.86 15.03 2.66
CA CYS A 425 30.89 16.35 2.04
C CYS A 425 30.01 17.41 2.73
N GLN A 426 29.41 17.05 3.85
CA GLN A 426 28.55 17.92 4.69
C GLN A 426 27.29 18.46 3.99
N GLN A 427 26.92 17.89 2.82
CA GLN A 427 25.65 18.19 2.17
C GLN A 427 24.50 17.79 3.10
N PRO A 428 23.48 18.66 3.35
CA PRO A 428 22.26 18.28 4.04
C PRO A 428 21.57 17.09 3.34
N ILE A 429 21.13 16.13 4.13
CA ILE A 429 20.36 14.97 3.67
C ILE A 429 19.02 15.01 4.43
N PRO A 430 17.94 15.46 3.80
CA PRO A 430 16.62 15.54 4.44
C PRO A 430 16.12 14.16 4.87
N GLY A 431 15.53 14.09 6.07
CA GLY A 431 14.99 12.85 6.65
C GLY A 431 14.92 12.91 8.16
N VAL A 432 14.37 11.85 8.75
CA VAL A 432 14.35 11.56 10.18
C VAL A 432 15.28 10.38 10.43
N TRP A 433 16.52 10.66 10.83
CA TRP A 433 17.61 9.67 10.85
C TRP A 433 17.81 8.98 12.21
N ARG A 434 17.19 9.49 13.27
CA ARG A 434 17.22 8.94 14.64
C ARG A 434 15.87 9.10 15.30
N ALA A 435 15.54 8.16 16.19
CA ALA A 435 14.33 8.20 17.02
C ALA A 435 14.42 9.29 18.08
#